data_bd69590659471b52d24bbe01da546484
#
_entry.id   bd69590659471b52d24bbe01da546484
#
_cell.length_a   1.000
_cell.length_b   1.000
_cell.length_c   1.000
_cell.angle_alpha   90.00
_cell.angle_beta   90.00
_cell.angle_gamma   90.00
#
_symmetry.space_group_name_H-M   'P 1'
#
loop_
_entity.id
_entity.type
_entity.pdbx_description
1 polymer ?
#
loop_
_entity_poly.entity_id
_entity_poly.type
_entity_poly.pdbx_seq_one_letter_code
_entity_poly.pdbx_strand_id
1 'polypeptide(L)'
;MKKFLLSFILISNFSFSQETDYQGFMDFSYNDDSGKIILEIDNLDNEFLYINSLSRGVGNNDLGLDRGQLGNSRIVYFTKRGNKILLIQPNLRYISNSSNELENKAVEEAFARSVLFGFDIVEKSTDSY
;
A
#
# COMPACT_ATOMS: atom_id res chain seq x y z
N MET A 1 -39.95 -55.37 -13.20
CA MET A 1 -39.41 -54.45 -12.18
C MET A 1 -38.34 -53.56 -12.82
N LYS A 2 -38.64 -52.30 -13.15
CA LYS A 2 -37.70 -51.34 -13.75
C LYS A 2 -37.00 -50.62 -12.63
N LYS A 3 -35.65 -50.78 -12.50
CA LYS A 3 -34.83 -50.05 -11.54
C LYS A 3 -34.55 -48.63 -12.12
N PHE A 4 -35.06 -47.60 -11.48
CA PHE A 4 -34.74 -46.21 -11.77
C PHE A 4 -33.40 -45.87 -11.06
N LEU A 5 -32.36 -45.61 -11.86
CA LEU A 5 -31.06 -45.15 -11.37
C LEU A 5 -31.12 -43.62 -11.29
N LEU A 6 -31.25 -43.08 -10.07
CA LEU A 6 -31.23 -41.66 -9.80
C LEU A 6 -29.77 -41.20 -9.77
N SER A 7 -29.30 -40.57 -10.88
CA SER A 7 -27.97 -39.98 -10.95
C SER A 7 -28.00 -38.62 -10.24
N PHE A 8 -27.34 -38.55 -9.08
CA PHE A 8 -27.16 -37.31 -8.32
C PHE A 8 -25.96 -36.54 -8.90
N ILE A 9 -26.22 -35.52 -9.72
CA ILE A 9 -25.18 -34.63 -10.25
C ILE A 9 -24.81 -33.65 -9.14
N LEU A 10 -23.65 -33.86 -8.53
CA LEU A 10 -23.05 -32.94 -7.58
C LEU A 10 -22.51 -31.74 -8.37
N ILE A 11 -23.27 -30.63 -8.41
CA ILE A 11 -22.79 -29.37 -8.94
C ILE A 11 -21.89 -28.74 -7.88
N SER A 12 -20.57 -28.92 -8.00
CA SER A 12 -19.61 -28.18 -7.22
C SER A 12 -19.64 -26.72 -7.67
N ASN A 13 -20.19 -25.84 -6.84
CA ASN A 13 -20.06 -24.41 -7.02
C ASN A 13 -18.57 -24.05 -6.81
N PHE A 14 -17.84 -23.90 -7.90
CA PHE A 14 -16.55 -23.21 -7.88
C PHE A 14 -16.87 -21.71 -7.71
N SER A 15 -16.75 -21.23 -6.49
CA SER A 15 -16.71 -19.79 -6.24
C SER A 15 -15.37 -19.28 -6.76
N PHE A 16 -15.38 -18.67 -7.93
CA PHE A 16 -14.26 -17.84 -8.37
C PHE A 16 -14.29 -16.58 -7.52
N SER A 17 -13.28 -16.39 -6.68
CA SER A 17 -13.01 -15.08 -6.06
C SER A 17 -12.79 -14.08 -7.21
N GLN A 18 -13.61 -13.03 -7.24
CA GLN A 18 -13.51 -12.01 -8.28
C GLN A 18 -12.42 -11.01 -7.85
N GLU A 19 -11.23 -11.19 -8.41
CA GLU A 19 -10.13 -10.27 -8.30
C GLU A 19 -10.15 -9.33 -9.51
N THR A 20 -10.09 -8.03 -9.26
CA THR A 20 -10.09 -7.00 -10.30
C THR A 20 -8.77 -6.25 -10.28
N ASP A 21 -8.07 -6.24 -11.42
CA ASP A 21 -6.80 -5.57 -11.59
C ASP A 21 -6.99 -4.14 -12.08
N TYR A 22 -6.22 -3.24 -11.50
CA TYR A 22 -6.20 -1.83 -11.83
C TYR A 22 -4.78 -1.41 -12.18
N GLN A 23 -4.63 -0.70 -13.30
CA GLN A 23 -3.36 -0.16 -13.75
C GLN A 23 -3.28 1.34 -13.50
N GLY A 24 -2.12 1.82 -13.06
CA GLY A 24 -1.92 3.23 -12.76
C GLY A 24 -0.48 3.58 -12.44
N PHE A 25 -0.29 4.56 -11.56
CA PHE A 25 1.03 4.91 -11.03
C PHE A 25 1.63 3.75 -10.22
N MET A 26 0.79 2.99 -9.55
CA MET A 26 1.05 1.69 -8.96
C MET A 26 -0.07 0.78 -9.39
N ASP A 27 0.27 -0.38 -9.89
CA ASP A 27 -0.70 -1.39 -10.21
C ASP A 27 -1.19 -2.06 -8.92
N PHE A 28 -2.46 -2.40 -8.88
CA PHE A 28 -3.01 -3.09 -7.71
C PHE A 28 -4.17 -3.98 -8.12
N SER A 29 -4.37 -5.03 -7.35
CA SER A 29 -5.58 -5.85 -7.44
C SER A 29 -6.48 -5.63 -6.23
N TYR A 30 -7.78 -5.75 -6.45
CA TYR A 30 -8.81 -5.67 -5.42
C TYR A 30 -9.66 -6.92 -5.43
N ASN A 31 -9.82 -7.52 -4.28
CA ASN A 31 -10.66 -8.68 -4.08
C ASN A 31 -11.94 -8.25 -3.37
N ASP A 32 -13.07 -8.32 -4.09
CA ASP A 32 -14.39 -7.87 -3.60
C ASP A 32 -14.88 -8.68 -2.40
N ASP A 33 -14.60 -9.99 -2.36
CA ASP A 33 -15.09 -10.88 -1.30
C ASP A 33 -14.40 -10.61 0.04
N SER A 34 -13.09 -10.36 0.01
CA SER A 34 -12.27 -10.15 1.21
C SER A 34 -12.01 -8.69 1.53
N GLY A 35 -12.29 -7.77 0.58
CA GLY A 35 -11.95 -6.36 0.68
C GLY A 35 -10.44 -6.09 0.69
N LYS A 36 -9.61 -7.06 0.29
CA LYS A 36 -8.16 -6.91 0.25
C LYS A 36 -7.71 -6.14 -0.97
N ILE A 37 -6.71 -5.29 -0.77
CA ILE A 37 -5.96 -4.63 -1.82
C ILE A 37 -4.54 -5.17 -1.78
N ILE A 38 -4.03 -5.61 -2.94
CA ILE A 38 -2.63 -6.00 -3.13
C ILE A 38 -2.00 -4.99 -4.07
N LEU A 39 -0.97 -4.30 -3.61
CA LEU A 39 -0.20 -3.34 -4.40
C LEU A 39 0.97 -4.05 -5.06
N GLU A 40 1.23 -3.75 -6.32
CA GLU A 40 2.44 -4.14 -7.00
C GLU A 40 3.49 -3.02 -6.89
N ILE A 41 4.63 -3.32 -6.27
CA ILE A 41 5.71 -2.37 -6.05
C ILE A 41 6.91 -2.80 -6.88
N ASP A 42 7.15 -2.11 -7.97
CA ASP A 42 8.24 -2.34 -8.92
C ASP A 42 9.46 -1.47 -8.63
N ASN A 43 9.27 -0.32 -7.98
CA ASN A 43 10.32 0.65 -7.70
C ASN A 43 10.51 0.85 -6.19
N LEU A 44 11.63 0.34 -5.68
CA LEU A 44 12.06 0.60 -4.32
C LEU A 44 13.02 1.80 -4.25
N ASP A 45 13.04 2.47 -3.10
CA ASP A 45 13.92 3.60 -2.77
C ASP A 45 13.81 4.81 -3.72
N ASN A 46 12.75 4.87 -4.56
CA ASN A 46 12.40 6.02 -5.38
C ASN A 46 11.36 6.89 -4.69
N GLU A 47 11.60 8.17 -4.59
CA GLU A 47 10.71 9.14 -3.95
C GLU A 47 9.51 9.48 -4.84
N PHE A 48 8.34 9.58 -4.22
CA PHE A 48 7.10 10.03 -4.87
C PHE A 48 6.25 10.87 -3.92
N LEU A 49 5.30 11.61 -4.50
CA LEU A 49 4.36 12.42 -3.75
C LEU A 49 3.19 11.57 -3.23
N TYR A 50 2.99 11.61 -1.92
CA TYR A 50 1.86 10.98 -1.25
C TYR A 50 0.90 12.02 -0.68
N ILE A 51 -0.38 11.89 -1.04
CA ILE A 51 -1.47 12.71 -0.50
C ILE A 51 -2.64 11.77 -0.20
N ASN A 52 -3.16 11.83 1.02
CA ASN A 52 -4.39 11.14 1.37
C ASN A 52 -5.59 12.10 1.28
N SER A 53 -6.76 11.56 1.01
CA SER A 53 -8.00 12.32 1.01
C SER A 53 -9.14 11.53 1.69
N LEU A 54 -10.15 12.25 2.16
CA LEU A 54 -11.34 11.62 2.71
C LEU A 54 -12.30 11.25 1.57
N SER A 55 -12.62 9.96 1.44
CA SER A 55 -13.59 9.46 0.46
C SER A 55 -15.03 9.85 0.84
N ARG A 56 -15.30 10.01 2.13
CA ARG A 56 -16.60 10.41 2.68
C ARG A 56 -16.41 11.40 3.81
N GLY A 57 -17.26 12.43 3.85
CA GLY A 57 -17.33 13.38 4.97
C GLY A 57 -18.13 12.82 6.14
N VAL A 58 -17.96 13.43 7.30
CA VAL A 58 -18.70 13.09 8.54
C VAL A 58 -20.06 13.81 8.60
N GLY A 59 -20.34 14.74 7.68
CA GLY A 59 -21.59 15.50 7.63
C GLY A 59 -21.69 16.61 8.70
N ASN A 60 -20.57 17.03 9.26
CA ASN A 60 -20.48 18.09 10.25
C ASN A 60 -19.36 19.06 9.87
N ASN A 61 -19.72 20.28 9.47
CA ASN A 61 -18.79 21.31 9.01
C ASN A 61 -17.85 21.79 10.12
N ASP A 62 -18.30 21.72 11.39
CA ASP A 62 -17.48 22.19 12.52
C ASP A 62 -16.26 21.31 12.77
N LEU A 63 -16.29 20.06 12.31
CA LEU A 63 -15.16 19.13 12.44
C LEU A 63 -14.14 19.25 11.31
N GLY A 64 -14.46 19.98 10.22
CA GLY A 64 -13.58 20.16 9.09
C GLY A 64 -13.21 18.87 8.36
N LEU A 65 -14.09 17.85 8.41
CA LEU A 65 -13.87 16.54 7.78
C LEU A 65 -14.84 16.39 6.60
N ASP A 66 -14.57 17.14 5.54
CA ASP A 66 -15.40 17.17 4.35
C ASP A 66 -14.99 16.09 3.34
N ARG A 67 -15.93 15.67 2.49
CA ARG A 67 -15.64 14.75 1.39
C ARG A 67 -14.63 15.38 0.43
N GLY A 68 -13.59 14.64 0.10
CA GLY A 68 -12.53 15.09 -0.80
C GLY A 68 -11.49 15.99 -0.13
N GLN A 69 -11.59 16.24 1.18
CA GLN A 69 -10.58 17.00 1.91
C GLN A 69 -9.23 16.29 1.80
N LEU A 70 -8.24 17.06 1.36
CA LEU A 70 -6.86 16.58 1.24
C LEU A 70 -6.14 16.67 2.58
N GLY A 71 -5.38 15.64 2.90
CA GLY A 71 -4.38 15.68 3.95
C GLY A 71 -3.12 16.42 3.51
N ASN A 72 -2.12 16.44 4.36
CA ASN A 72 -0.82 17.02 4.02
C ASN A 72 -0.13 16.22 2.93
N SER A 73 0.46 16.93 1.97
CA SER A 73 1.35 16.32 0.99
C SER A 73 2.69 15.94 1.64
N ARG A 74 3.22 14.78 1.26
CA ARG A 74 4.45 14.21 1.79
C ARG A 74 5.27 13.61 0.67
N ILE A 75 6.58 13.74 0.73
CA ILE A 75 7.48 12.92 -0.08
C ILE A 75 7.70 11.63 0.68
N VAL A 76 7.56 10.51 -0.01
CA VAL A 76 7.72 9.17 0.58
C VAL A 76 8.40 8.24 -0.42
N TYR A 77 8.92 7.11 0.06
CA TYR A 77 9.43 6.03 -0.77
C TYR A 77 9.18 4.68 -0.11
N PHE A 78 9.15 3.63 -0.91
CA PHE A 78 9.11 2.26 -0.41
C PHE A 78 10.51 1.72 -0.21
N THR A 79 10.73 1.00 0.87
CA THR A 79 11.98 0.26 1.11
C THR A 79 11.70 -1.10 1.71
N LYS A 80 12.49 -2.10 1.32
CA LYS A 80 12.35 -3.46 1.85
C LYS A 80 13.15 -3.65 3.13
N ARG A 81 12.51 -4.24 4.13
CA ARG A 81 13.15 -4.68 5.36
C ARG A 81 12.66 -6.07 5.74
N GLY A 82 13.52 -7.07 5.52
CA GLY A 82 13.15 -8.47 5.74
C GLY A 82 12.01 -8.92 4.83
N ASN A 83 10.89 -9.34 5.41
CA ASN A 83 9.67 -9.76 4.69
C ASN A 83 8.59 -8.66 4.66
N LYS A 84 8.98 -7.39 4.80
CA LYS A 84 8.06 -6.26 4.74
C LYS A 84 8.56 -5.19 3.77
N ILE A 85 7.61 -4.49 3.17
CA ILE A 85 7.83 -3.21 2.49
C ILE A 85 7.39 -2.12 3.45
N LEU A 86 8.26 -1.17 3.71
CA LEU A 86 7.98 -0.01 4.55
C LEU A 86 7.75 1.22 3.69
N LEU A 87 6.70 1.98 3.98
CA LEU A 87 6.48 3.31 3.43
C LEU A 87 7.17 4.31 4.37
N ILE A 88 8.20 4.96 3.87
CA ILE A 88 9.09 5.86 4.62
C ILE A 88 8.87 7.30 4.18
N GLN A 89 8.77 8.20 5.14
CA GLN A 89 8.87 9.64 4.93
C GLN A 89 10.27 10.08 5.32
N PRO A 90 11.12 10.58 4.38
CA PRO A 90 12.43 11.12 4.72
C PRO A 90 12.30 12.41 5.53
N ASN A 91 13.32 12.71 6.31
CA ASN A 91 13.43 14.02 6.94
C ASN A 91 14.05 15.00 5.93
N LEU A 92 13.22 15.86 5.33
CA LEU A 92 13.65 16.88 4.39
C LEU A 92 13.84 18.27 5.06
N ARG A 93 13.53 18.36 6.35
CA ARG A 93 13.61 19.65 7.08
C ARG A 93 15.00 19.94 7.65
N TYR A 94 15.65 18.88 8.12
CA TYR A 94 16.99 18.97 8.73
C TYR A 94 17.94 18.12 7.92
N ILE A 95 18.70 18.78 7.06
CA ILE A 95 19.69 18.14 6.17
C ILE A 95 21.05 18.79 6.43
N SER A 96 22.11 18.01 6.34
CA SER A 96 23.48 18.52 6.38
C SER A 96 24.06 18.50 4.96
N ASN A 97 24.67 19.59 4.56
CA ASN A 97 25.46 19.70 3.33
C ASN A 97 26.95 19.79 3.63
N SER A 98 27.38 19.33 4.80
CA SER A 98 28.78 19.34 5.21
C SER A 98 29.62 18.34 4.42
N SER A 99 30.86 18.69 4.15
CA SER A 99 31.87 17.74 3.63
C SER A 99 32.37 16.76 4.70
N ASN A 100 31.99 16.97 5.95
CA ASN A 100 32.33 16.11 7.07
C ASN A 100 31.27 15.01 7.25
N GLU A 101 31.66 13.77 7.02
CA GLU A 101 30.75 12.60 7.15
C GLU A 101 30.19 12.41 8.56
N LEU A 102 30.94 12.78 9.61
CA LEU A 102 30.47 12.67 10.99
C LEU A 102 29.34 13.65 11.29
N GLU A 103 29.38 14.85 10.71
CA GLU A 103 28.29 15.82 10.84
C GLU A 103 27.04 15.34 10.09
N ASN A 104 27.19 14.81 8.88
CA ASN A 104 26.08 14.24 8.12
C ASN A 104 25.41 13.12 8.90
N LYS A 105 26.23 12.20 9.45
CA LYS A 105 25.75 11.10 10.27
C LYS A 105 25.06 11.57 11.54
N ALA A 106 25.60 12.57 12.21
CA ALA A 106 25.00 13.14 13.43
C ALA A 106 23.61 13.74 13.15
N VAL A 107 23.44 14.43 12.01
CA VAL A 107 22.12 14.94 11.60
C VAL A 107 21.15 13.80 11.25
N GLU A 108 21.60 12.77 10.54
CA GLU A 108 20.76 11.60 10.20
C GLU A 108 20.31 10.84 11.46
N GLU A 109 21.19 10.69 12.46
CA GLU A 109 20.87 10.02 13.72
C GLU A 109 19.96 10.89 14.63
N ALA A 110 20.13 12.21 14.61
CA ALA A 110 19.32 13.13 15.41
C ALA A 110 17.91 13.33 14.85
N PHE A 111 17.73 13.23 13.53
CA PHE A 111 16.47 13.49 12.82
C PHE A 111 16.08 12.29 11.98
N ALA A 112 15.62 11.25 12.63
CA ALA A 112 15.26 9.99 11.99
C ALA A 112 14.10 10.14 10.97
N ARG A 113 14.13 9.25 9.99
CA ARG A 113 13.04 9.05 9.02
C ARG A 113 11.80 8.52 9.74
N SER A 114 10.61 8.84 9.24
CA SER A 114 9.36 8.32 9.79
C SER A 114 8.88 7.11 8.99
N VAL A 115 8.61 5.99 9.66
CA VAL A 115 7.89 4.87 9.07
C VAL A 115 6.41 5.17 9.17
N LEU A 116 5.75 5.39 8.03
CA LEU A 116 4.31 5.67 7.98
C LEU A 116 3.49 4.39 8.02
N PHE A 117 3.94 3.35 7.31
CA PHE A 117 3.25 2.06 7.25
C PHE A 117 4.21 0.92 6.91
N GLY A 118 3.82 -0.32 7.24
CA GLY A 118 4.53 -1.54 6.88
C GLY A 118 3.57 -2.55 6.26
N PHE A 119 3.90 -3.02 5.06
CA PHE A 119 3.12 -3.99 4.30
C PHE A 119 3.80 -5.36 4.36
N ASP A 120 2.99 -6.40 4.47
CA ASP A 120 3.50 -7.77 4.34
C ASP A 120 3.61 -8.15 2.86
N ILE A 121 4.74 -8.78 2.50
CA ILE A 121 4.94 -9.28 1.15
C ILE A 121 4.17 -10.58 1.01
N VAL A 122 3.20 -10.64 0.08
CA VAL A 122 2.39 -11.83 -0.19
C VAL A 122 2.91 -12.63 -1.38
N GLU A 123 3.43 -11.93 -2.39
CA GLU A 123 4.06 -12.53 -3.58
C GLU A 123 5.34 -11.80 -3.93
N LYS A 124 6.20 -12.48 -4.68
CA LYS A 124 7.42 -11.90 -5.26
C LYS A 124 7.50 -12.29 -6.70
N SER A 125 7.55 -11.30 -7.57
CA SER A 125 7.98 -11.47 -8.95
C SER A 125 9.49 -11.23 -9.06
N THR A 126 10.04 -11.49 -10.23
CA THR A 126 11.46 -11.20 -10.51
C THR A 126 11.72 -9.69 -10.48
N ASP A 127 10.72 -8.88 -10.81
CA ASP A 127 10.84 -7.44 -11.03
C ASP A 127 9.95 -6.59 -10.08
N SER A 128 9.07 -7.24 -9.26
CA SER A 128 8.13 -6.53 -8.36
C SER A 128 7.90 -7.24 -7.01
N TYR A 129 7.25 -6.57 -6.07
CA TYR A 129 6.91 -7.05 -4.72
C TYR A 129 5.44 -6.80 -4.39
#